data_b511bd1d07bc678ecd4d9f7ce5c2ad7a
#
_entry.id   b511bd1d07bc678ecd4d9f7ce5c2ad7a
#
_cell.length_a   1.000
_cell.length_b   1.000
_cell.length_c   1.000
_cell.angle_alpha   90.00
_cell.angle_beta   90.00
_cell.angle_gamma   90.00
#
_symmetry.space_group_name_H-M   'P 1'
#
loop_
_entity.id
_entity.type
_entity.pdbx_description
1 polymer ?
#
loop_
_entity_poly.entity_id
_entity_poly.type
_entity_poly.pdbx_seq_one_letter_code
_entity_poly.pdbx_strand_id
1 'polypeptide(L)'
;MDEQIRKLKELVDGSDNIVFFGGAGVSTESGIPDFRSVDGLYHQKFRYPPETMLSHSFYMAHKAEFYEFYRAKMLAPDAQPNAAHRKLARWEAEGKLKAVITQNIDGLHQKAGSREVLELHGSVLRNYCERCHRFYGLETILHSTGVPKCACGGDIKPDVVLYEEGLDEDVMDRALRYIQEADMLIIGGTSLVVYPAAGLVRYYRGRKLVVINKGTVGADVGADLVIDGPIGQVLSQV
;
A
#
# COMPACT_ATOMS: atom_id res chain seq x y z
N MET A 1 -16.38 19.24 7.83
CA MET A 1 -15.53 18.25 8.51
C MET A 1 -16.28 17.54 9.63
N ASP A 2 -16.76 18.23 10.66
CA ASP A 2 -17.44 17.58 11.81
C ASP A 2 -18.67 16.74 11.43
N GLU A 3 -19.50 17.21 10.48
CA GLU A 3 -20.63 16.44 9.98
C GLU A 3 -20.20 15.19 9.19
N GLN A 4 -19.15 15.30 8.39
CA GLN A 4 -18.60 14.15 7.65
C GLN A 4 -17.99 13.11 8.60
N ILE A 5 -17.30 13.55 9.66
CA ILE A 5 -16.75 12.66 10.69
C ILE A 5 -17.88 11.94 11.46
N ARG A 6 -18.93 12.68 11.81
CA ARG A 6 -20.12 12.08 12.45
C ARG A 6 -20.75 11.01 11.55
N LYS A 7 -20.95 11.32 10.26
CA LYS A 7 -21.50 10.37 9.29
C LYS A 7 -20.57 9.14 9.12
N LEU A 8 -19.24 9.36 9.06
CA LEU A 8 -18.28 8.26 9.01
C LEU A 8 -18.41 7.34 10.23
N LYS A 9 -18.51 7.93 11.43
CA LYS A 9 -18.69 7.18 12.67
C LYS A 9 -19.96 6.36 12.66
N GLU A 10 -21.09 6.95 12.27
CA GLU A 10 -22.37 6.24 12.12
C GLU A 10 -22.28 5.04 11.15
N LEU A 11 -21.58 5.22 10.02
CA LEU A 11 -21.35 4.15 9.04
C LEU A 11 -20.50 3.02 9.63
N VAL A 12 -19.42 3.37 10.34
CA VAL A 12 -18.52 2.39 11.00
C VAL A 12 -19.26 1.66 12.13
N ASP A 13 -20.01 2.38 12.96
CA ASP A 13 -20.77 1.78 14.09
C ASP A 13 -21.82 0.79 13.58
N GLY A 14 -22.45 1.11 12.44
CA GLY A 14 -23.46 0.27 11.79
C GLY A 14 -22.87 -0.79 10.83
N SER A 15 -21.59 -1.12 10.91
CA SER A 15 -20.92 -2.10 10.04
C SER A 15 -20.17 -3.16 10.83
N ASP A 16 -20.24 -4.40 10.36
CA ASP A 16 -19.60 -5.57 10.98
C ASP A 16 -18.61 -6.30 10.05
N ASN A 17 -18.58 -5.90 8.77
CA ASN A 17 -17.66 -6.45 7.76
C ASN A 17 -17.05 -5.30 6.96
N ILE A 18 -16.15 -4.55 7.60
CA ILE A 18 -15.43 -3.45 6.97
C ILE A 18 -14.20 -3.99 6.25
N VAL A 19 -13.96 -3.53 5.03
CA VAL A 19 -12.72 -3.75 4.30
C VAL A 19 -12.09 -2.39 4.00
N PHE A 20 -10.79 -2.30 4.18
CA PHE A 20 -10.00 -1.12 3.85
C PHE A 20 -9.16 -1.36 2.60
N PHE A 21 -9.22 -0.44 1.63
CA PHE A 21 -8.38 -0.43 0.44
C PHE A 21 -7.51 0.82 0.43
N GLY A 22 -6.19 0.66 0.52
CA GLY A 22 -5.25 1.77 0.71
C GLY A 22 -4.11 1.84 -0.29
N GLY A 23 -3.53 3.05 -0.38
CA GLY A 23 -2.33 3.32 -1.17
C GLY A 23 -1.33 4.21 -0.44
N ALA A 24 -0.36 4.77 -1.17
CA ALA A 24 0.81 5.47 -0.61
C ALA A 24 0.45 6.68 0.28
N GLY A 25 -0.69 7.33 0.03
CA GLY A 25 -1.19 8.42 0.87
C GLY A 25 -1.51 8.02 2.31
N VAL A 26 -1.67 6.72 2.61
CA VAL A 26 -1.83 6.23 4.00
C VAL A 26 -0.55 6.42 4.81
N SER A 27 0.61 6.35 4.18
CA SER A 27 1.91 6.40 4.85
C SER A 27 2.57 7.78 4.84
N THR A 28 1.95 8.80 4.23
CA THR A 28 2.51 10.17 4.21
C THR A 28 2.65 10.77 5.60
N GLU A 29 1.68 10.51 6.50
CA GLU A 29 1.75 10.92 7.91
C GLU A 29 2.75 10.09 8.75
N SER A 30 3.39 9.09 8.13
CA SER A 30 4.53 8.32 8.66
C SER A 30 5.87 8.79 8.12
N GLY A 31 5.89 9.85 7.30
CA GLY A 31 7.10 10.40 6.69
C GLY A 31 7.52 9.70 5.39
N ILE A 32 6.72 8.78 4.85
CA ILE A 32 6.97 8.15 3.55
C ILE A 32 6.24 8.96 2.47
N PRO A 33 6.96 9.61 1.53
CA PRO A 33 6.31 10.37 0.47
C PRO A 33 5.49 9.45 -0.43
N ASP A 34 4.35 9.92 -0.89
CA ASP A 34 3.63 9.24 -1.95
C ASP A 34 4.29 9.47 -3.32
N PHE A 35 3.70 8.91 -4.38
CA PHE A 35 4.28 9.01 -5.72
C PHE A 35 3.88 10.29 -6.47
N ARG A 36 2.68 10.83 -6.24
CA ARG A 36 2.02 11.79 -7.14
C ARG A 36 1.70 13.15 -6.55
N SER A 37 1.73 13.31 -5.23
CA SER A 37 1.52 14.62 -4.61
C SER A 37 2.63 15.61 -5.00
N VAL A 38 2.46 16.87 -4.70
CA VAL A 38 3.43 17.92 -5.02
C VAL A 38 4.85 17.60 -4.51
N ASP A 39 4.93 16.96 -3.34
CA ASP A 39 6.19 16.50 -2.73
C ASP A 39 6.49 15.02 -3.04
N GLY A 40 5.69 14.41 -3.90
CA GLY A 40 5.77 13.00 -4.25
C GLY A 40 6.98 12.64 -5.09
N LEU A 41 7.23 11.33 -5.19
CA LEU A 41 8.40 10.79 -5.85
C LEU A 41 8.51 11.22 -7.31
N TYR A 42 7.37 11.34 -8.03
CA TYR A 42 7.34 11.72 -9.45
C TYR A 42 7.72 13.18 -9.72
N HIS A 43 7.66 14.05 -8.72
CA HIS A 43 8.07 15.45 -8.84
C HIS A 43 9.56 15.68 -8.51
N GLN A 44 10.28 14.64 -8.05
CA GLN A 44 11.71 14.71 -7.81
C GLN A 44 12.51 14.52 -9.10
N LYS A 45 13.68 15.15 -9.20
CA LYS A 45 14.55 15.03 -10.37
C LYS A 45 15.41 13.76 -10.28
N PHE A 46 15.18 12.83 -11.21
CA PHE A 46 15.99 11.63 -11.40
C PHE A 46 16.52 11.56 -12.84
N ARG A 47 17.50 10.68 -13.06
CA ARG A 47 18.03 10.41 -14.42
C ARG A 47 16.96 9.80 -15.34
N TYR A 48 16.08 8.98 -14.80
CA TYR A 48 14.93 8.38 -15.47
C TYR A 48 13.67 8.56 -14.60
N PRO A 49 12.47 8.56 -15.19
CA PRO A 49 11.24 8.58 -14.42
C PRO A 49 11.18 7.42 -13.40
N PRO A 50 10.62 7.62 -12.21
CA PRO A 50 10.51 6.56 -11.21
C PRO A 50 9.83 5.28 -11.71
N GLU A 51 8.81 5.39 -12.57
CA GLU A 51 8.15 4.22 -13.19
C GLU A 51 9.13 3.42 -14.05
N THR A 52 10.03 4.08 -14.77
CA THR A 52 11.07 3.40 -15.54
C THR A 52 12.05 2.70 -14.60
N MET A 53 12.54 3.40 -13.57
CA MET A 53 13.52 2.86 -12.63
C MET A 53 12.96 1.68 -11.80
N LEU A 54 11.64 1.63 -11.61
CA LEU A 54 10.93 0.57 -10.90
C LEU A 54 10.27 -0.44 -11.86
N SER A 55 10.70 -0.51 -13.13
CA SER A 55 10.21 -1.51 -14.09
C SER A 55 11.07 -2.78 -14.09
N HIS A 56 10.45 -3.90 -14.47
CA HIS A 56 11.15 -5.17 -14.65
C HIS A 56 12.28 -5.08 -15.67
N SER A 57 12.02 -4.45 -16.82
CA SER A 57 13.01 -4.28 -17.87
C SER A 57 14.22 -3.45 -17.43
N PHE A 58 14.01 -2.39 -16.63
CA PHE A 58 15.11 -1.62 -16.05
C PHE A 58 15.89 -2.43 -15.02
N TYR A 59 15.20 -3.15 -14.13
CA TYR A 59 15.83 -4.05 -13.17
C TYR A 59 16.74 -5.07 -13.89
N MET A 60 16.27 -5.69 -14.96
CA MET A 60 17.05 -6.67 -15.71
C MET A 60 18.28 -6.08 -16.39
N ALA A 61 18.17 -4.87 -16.95
CA ALA A 61 19.24 -4.23 -17.70
C ALA A 61 20.22 -3.43 -16.82
N HIS A 62 19.76 -2.88 -15.69
CA HIS A 62 20.47 -1.89 -14.88
C HIS A 62 20.41 -2.19 -13.39
N LYS A 63 20.63 -3.45 -12.96
CA LYS A 63 20.49 -3.89 -11.56
C LYS A 63 21.21 -2.99 -10.55
N ALA A 64 22.41 -2.53 -10.84
CA ALA A 64 23.17 -1.69 -9.91
C ALA A 64 22.49 -0.33 -9.68
N GLU A 65 22.05 0.33 -10.77
CA GLU A 65 21.33 1.60 -10.70
C GLU A 65 19.95 1.45 -10.03
N PHE A 66 19.26 0.33 -10.31
CA PHE A 66 18.02 -0.03 -9.62
C PHE A 66 18.21 -0.10 -8.11
N TYR A 67 19.25 -0.80 -7.61
CA TYR A 67 19.48 -0.94 -6.16
C TYR A 67 19.94 0.35 -5.51
N GLU A 68 20.67 1.20 -6.22
CA GLU A 68 21.01 2.55 -5.73
C GLU A 68 19.73 3.37 -5.48
N PHE A 69 18.85 3.43 -6.47
CA PHE A 69 17.56 4.11 -6.36
C PHE A 69 16.66 3.46 -5.31
N TYR A 70 16.54 2.13 -5.32
CA TYR A 70 15.67 1.38 -4.42
C TYR A 70 16.04 1.63 -2.95
N ARG A 71 17.33 1.53 -2.59
CA ARG A 71 17.79 1.85 -1.24
C ARG A 71 17.55 3.30 -0.84
N ALA A 72 17.74 4.22 -1.75
CA ALA A 72 17.61 5.65 -1.46
C ALA A 72 16.17 6.13 -1.35
N LYS A 73 15.20 5.46 -2.01
CA LYS A 73 13.85 5.99 -2.20
C LYS A 73 12.72 5.04 -1.79
N MET A 74 12.95 3.73 -1.80
CA MET A 74 11.88 2.75 -1.53
C MET A 74 11.93 2.21 -0.11
N LEU A 75 13.03 2.41 0.61
CA LEU A 75 13.21 1.90 1.97
C LEU A 75 13.05 3.03 2.98
N ALA A 76 12.25 2.77 4.02
CA ALA A 76 12.02 3.69 5.13
C ALA A 76 12.05 2.90 6.46
N PRO A 77 13.23 2.38 6.88
CA PRO A 77 13.34 1.45 8.01
C PRO A 77 12.89 2.06 9.33
N ASP A 78 13.04 3.38 9.49
CA ASP A 78 12.71 4.11 10.72
C ASP A 78 11.24 4.56 10.78
N ALA A 79 10.48 4.40 9.70
CA ALA A 79 9.09 4.81 9.64
C ALA A 79 8.24 4.09 10.71
N GLN A 80 7.34 4.85 11.33
CA GLN A 80 6.43 4.32 12.35
C GLN A 80 4.99 4.40 11.87
N PRO A 81 4.13 3.44 12.27
CA PRO A 81 2.71 3.50 11.99
C PRO A 81 2.10 4.81 12.50
N ASN A 82 1.27 5.45 11.69
CA ASN A 82 0.52 6.64 12.07
C ASN A 82 -0.87 6.29 12.63
N ALA A 83 -1.70 7.30 12.86
CA ALA A 83 -3.02 7.13 13.44
C ALA A 83 -3.94 6.25 12.57
N ALA A 84 -3.83 6.32 11.22
CA ALA A 84 -4.63 5.47 10.34
C ALA A 84 -4.29 4.00 10.53
N HIS A 85 -3.02 3.63 10.48
CA HIS A 85 -2.57 2.24 10.68
C HIS A 85 -3.06 1.69 12.03
N ARG A 86 -2.88 2.47 13.12
CA ARG A 86 -3.31 2.05 14.47
C ARG A 86 -4.83 1.93 14.59
N LYS A 87 -5.61 2.82 13.95
CA LYS A 87 -7.07 2.74 13.96
C LYS A 87 -7.56 1.49 13.24
N LEU A 88 -7.01 1.17 12.06
CA LEU A 88 -7.37 -0.03 11.30
C LEU A 88 -7.04 -1.31 12.08
N ALA A 89 -5.85 -1.38 12.69
CA ALA A 89 -5.46 -2.50 13.54
C ALA A 89 -6.41 -2.67 14.75
N ARG A 90 -6.84 -1.56 15.36
CA ARG A 90 -7.82 -1.57 16.44
C ARG A 90 -9.17 -2.10 15.97
N TRP A 91 -9.71 -1.64 14.85
CA TRP A 91 -10.97 -2.14 14.30
C TRP A 91 -10.92 -3.63 13.95
N GLU A 92 -9.77 -4.11 13.47
CA GLU A 92 -9.55 -5.54 13.27
C GLU A 92 -9.60 -6.31 14.60
N ALA A 93 -8.92 -5.81 15.63
CA ALA A 93 -8.94 -6.43 16.96
C ALA A 93 -10.35 -6.44 17.60
N GLU A 94 -11.17 -5.42 17.31
CA GLU A 94 -12.58 -5.32 17.70
C GLU A 94 -13.51 -6.20 16.83
N GLY A 95 -12.98 -6.85 15.78
CA GLY A 95 -13.73 -7.72 14.88
C GLY A 95 -14.56 -6.99 13.82
N LYS A 96 -14.46 -5.67 13.70
CA LYS A 96 -15.15 -4.86 12.69
C LYS A 96 -14.46 -4.87 11.33
N LEU A 97 -13.16 -4.66 11.29
CA LEU A 97 -12.37 -4.72 10.06
C LEU A 97 -11.94 -6.17 9.79
N LYS A 98 -12.19 -6.64 8.56
CA LYS A 98 -11.89 -8.02 8.16
C LYS A 98 -10.59 -8.14 7.38
N ALA A 99 -10.23 -7.11 6.61
CA ALA A 99 -8.98 -7.08 5.88
C ALA A 99 -8.52 -5.65 5.58
N VAL A 100 -7.21 -5.49 5.51
CA VAL A 100 -6.53 -4.37 4.88
C VAL A 100 -6.00 -4.85 3.53
N ILE A 101 -6.46 -4.25 2.45
CA ILE A 101 -5.93 -4.45 1.10
C ILE A 101 -5.06 -3.24 0.80
N THR A 102 -3.76 -3.44 0.61
CA THR A 102 -2.84 -2.32 0.45
C THR A 102 -1.98 -2.43 -0.80
N GLN A 103 -1.77 -1.30 -1.45
CA GLN A 103 -0.78 -1.13 -2.51
C GLN A 103 0.62 -0.81 -1.94
N ASN A 104 0.71 -0.52 -0.65
CA ASN A 104 1.97 -0.18 0.01
C ASN A 104 2.82 -1.41 0.27
N ILE A 105 4.13 -1.21 0.23
CA ILE A 105 5.15 -2.23 0.43
C ILE A 105 5.93 -2.05 1.75
N ASP A 106 5.53 -1.07 2.57
CA ASP A 106 6.28 -0.57 3.74
C ASP A 106 6.13 -1.42 5.01
N GLY A 107 5.12 -2.30 5.07
CA GLY A 107 4.83 -3.16 6.24
C GLY A 107 4.26 -2.43 7.44
N LEU A 108 3.84 -1.16 7.33
CA LEU A 108 3.36 -0.38 8.47
C LEU A 108 2.03 -0.86 9.03
N HIS A 109 1.17 -1.48 8.23
CA HIS A 109 -0.07 -2.10 8.72
C HIS A 109 0.23 -3.24 9.69
N GLN A 110 1.12 -4.15 9.32
CA GLN A 110 1.55 -5.26 10.19
C GLN A 110 2.28 -4.73 11.43
N LYS A 111 3.14 -3.72 11.25
CA LYS A 111 3.84 -3.07 12.37
C LYS A 111 2.87 -2.39 13.37
N ALA A 112 1.69 -1.96 12.88
CA ALA A 112 0.62 -1.42 13.74
C ALA A 112 -0.19 -2.49 14.48
N GLY A 113 -0.08 -3.77 14.07
CA GLY A 113 -0.79 -4.89 14.66
C GLY A 113 -1.90 -5.50 13.78
N SER A 114 -2.11 -5.00 12.55
CA SER A 114 -3.03 -5.65 11.60
C SER A 114 -2.49 -7.03 11.21
N ARG A 115 -3.37 -8.03 11.15
CA ARG A 115 -3.04 -9.43 10.86
C ARG A 115 -3.45 -9.85 9.45
N GLU A 116 -4.65 -9.49 9.03
CA GLU A 116 -5.14 -9.77 7.69
C GLU A 116 -4.82 -8.60 6.76
N VAL A 117 -3.59 -8.62 6.23
CA VAL A 117 -3.06 -7.60 5.32
C VAL A 117 -2.72 -8.23 3.98
N LEU A 118 -3.43 -7.82 2.93
CA LEU A 118 -3.22 -8.25 1.56
C LEU A 118 -2.36 -7.23 0.83
N GLU A 119 -1.07 -7.54 0.69
CA GLU A 119 -0.07 -6.67 0.05
C GLU A 119 -0.05 -6.91 -1.45
N LEU A 120 -0.85 -6.15 -2.22
CA LEU A 120 -1.00 -6.33 -3.67
C LEU A 120 0.30 -6.16 -4.45
N HIS A 121 1.23 -5.37 -3.93
CA HIS A 121 2.52 -5.09 -4.57
C HIS A 121 3.71 -5.69 -3.81
N GLY A 122 3.47 -6.67 -2.93
CA GLY A 122 4.52 -7.31 -2.15
C GLY A 122 5.03 -6.45 -0.99
N SER A 123 6.28 -6.67 -0.57
CA SER A 123 6.85 -6.01 0.62
C SER A 123 8.36 -5.84 0.53
N VAL A 124 8.87 -4.69 0.99
CA VAL A 124 10.32 -4.44 1.16
C VAL A 124 10.94 -5.34 2.24
N LEU A 125 10.11 -5.90 3.13
CA LEU A 125 10.57 -6.74 4.23
C LEU A 125 10.95 -8.16 3.80
N ARG A 126 10.51 -8.58 2.61
CA ARG A 126 10.79 -9.89 2.04
C ARG A 126 11.67 -9.74 0.80
N ASN A 127 12.69 -10.55 0.71
CA ASN A 127 13.60 -10.56 -0.42
C ASN A 127 14.02 -12.00 -0.69
N TYR A 128 14.18 -12.39 -1.94
CA TYR A 128 14.49 -13.77 -2.29
C TYR A 128 15.63 -13.86 -3.30
N CYS A 129 16.45 -14.88 -3.15
CA CYS A 129 17.44 -15.21 -4.16
C CYS A 129 16.76 -15.69 -5.44
N GLU A 130 17.05 -15.07 -6.58
CA GLU A 130 16.49 -15.46 -7.88
C GLU A 130 16.91 -16.88 -8.32
N ARG A 131 18.00 -17.43 -7.73
CA ARG A 131 18.54 -18.74 -8.11
C ARG A 131 18.07 -19.89 -7.20
N CYS A 132 18.12 -19.69 -5.88
CA CYS A 132 17.83 -20.77 -4.91
C CYS A 132 16.64 -20.47 -4.01
N HIS A 133 15.93 -19.38 -4.22
CA HIS A 133 14.75 -18.93 -3.50
C HIS A 133 14.92 -18.76 -1.99
N ARG A 134 16.17 -18.69 -1.50
CA ARG A 134 16.43 -18.43 -0.08
C ARG A 134 15.89 -17.04 0.29
N PHE A 135 15.17 -16.99 1.40
CA PHE A 135 14.64 -15.77 1.99
C PHE A 135 15.76 -14.92 2.63
N TYR A 136 15.59 -13.59 2.51
CA TYR A 136 16.41 -12.56 3.15
C TYR A 136 15.51 -11.42 3.65
N GLY A 137 15.79 -10.94 4.87
CA GLY A 137 15.11 -9.76 5.43
C GLY A 137 15.62 -8.44 4.83
N LEU A 138 14.95 -7.35 5.21
CA LEU A 138 15.27 -5.99 4.78
C LEU A 138 16.75 -5.62 5.04
N GLU A 139 17.31 -6.02 6.18
CA GLU A 139 18.68 -5.70 6.60
C GLU A 139 19.72 -6.11 5.57
N THR A 140 19.50 -7.22 4.86
CA THR A 140 20.39 -7.68 3.79
C THR A 140 20.47 -6.66 2.66
N ILE A 141 19.36 -6.02 2.29
CA ILE A 141 19.33 -4.99 1.26
C ILE A 141 19.95 -3.70 1.76
N LEU A 142 19.60 -3.28 2.98
CA LEU A 142 20.09 -2.03 3.60
C LEU A 142 21.60 -2.01 3.73
N HIS A 143 22.21 -3.11 4.17
CA HIS A 143 23.65 -3.21 4.41
C HIS A 143 24.46 -3.67 3.19
N SER A 144 23.81 -3.97 2.06
CA SER A 144 24.50 -4.34 0.83
C SER A 144 24.96 -3.12 0.03
N THR A 145 26.00 -3.32 -0.79
CA THR A 145 26.43 -2.38 -1.82
C THR A 145 26.24 -2.99 -3.20
N GLY A 146 25.93 -2.19 -4.21
CA GLY A 146 25.62 -2.70 -5.55
C GLY A 146 24.45 -3.68 -5.55
N VAL A 147 24.58 -4.77 -6.31
CA VAL A 147 23.57 -5.83 -6.40
C VAL A 147 23.74 -6.82 -5.25
N PRO A 148 22.76 -6.99 -4.35
CA PRO A 148 22.86 -7.93 -3.23
C PRO A 148 23.02 -9.37 -3.73
N LYS A 149 23.94 -10.14 -3.12
CA LYS A 149 24.26 -11.52 -3.52
C LYS A 149 23.91 -12.53 -2.44
N CYS A 150 23.34 -13.63 -2.87
CA CYS A 150 23.14 -14.82 -2.05
C CYS A 150 24.45 -15.61 -1.91
N ALA A 151 24.57 -16.41 -0.86
CA ALA A 151 25.71 -17.35 -0.69
C ALA A 151 25.85 -18.34 -1.86
N CYS A 152 24.78 -18.62 -2.63
CA CYS A 152 24.85 -19.45 -3.83
C CYS A 152 25.35 -18.70 -5.08
N GLY A 153 25.67 -17.41 -4.97
CA GLY A 153 26.08 -16.54 -6.07
C GLY A 153 24.94 -15.92 -6.87
N GLY A 154 23.68 -16.26 -6.59
CA GLY A 154 22.51 -15.64 -7.23
C GLY A 154 22.25 -14.22 -6.71
N ASP A 155 21.55 -13.40 -7.50
CA ASP A 155 21.07 -12.08 -7.07
C ASP A 155 19.92 -12.25 -6.09
N ILE A 156 19.77 -11.29 -5.17
CA ILE A 156 18.64 -11.24 -4.23
C ILE A 156 17.71 -10.14 -4.73
N LYS A 157 16.49 -10.52 -5.18
CA LYS A 157 15.45 -9.59 -5.62
C LYS A 157 14.49 -9.29 -4.47
N PRO A 158 14.08 -8.02 -4.28
CA PRO A 158 12.96 -7.70 -3.39
C PRO A 158 11.66 -8.36 -3.85
N ASP A 159 10.87 -8.83 -2.90
CA ASP A 159 9.50 -9.32 -3.13
C ASP A 159 8.54 -8.14 -3.31
N VAL A 160 8.86 -7.31 -4.27
CA VAL A 160 8.09 -6.14 -4.67
C VAL A 160 7.72 -6.30 -6.13
N VAL A 161 6.44 -6.12 -6.45
CA VAL A 161 5.94 -6.14 -7.83
C VAL A 161 6.39 -4.88 -8.54
N LEU A 162 7.25 -5.04 -9.54
CA LEU A 162 7.71 -3.95 -10.39
C LEU A 162 6.69 -3.66 -11.50
N TYR A 163 6.75 -2.47 -12.09
CA TYR A 163 6.02 -2.23 -13.33
C TYR A 163 6.40 -3.30 -14.35
N GLU A 164 5.45 -3.72 -15.20
CA GLU A 164 5.57 -4.83 -16.17
C GLU A 164 5.46 -6.24 -15.54
N GLU A 165 5.46 -6.37 -14.20
CA GLU A 165 5.22 -7.65 -13.51
C GLU A 165 3.73 -7.85 -13.20
N GLY A 166 3.27 -9.11 -13.17
CA GLY A 166 1.92 -9.47 -12.73
C GLY A 166 1.78 -9.41 -11.22
N LEU A 167 0.58 -9.13 -10.73
CA LEU A 167 0.26 -9.27 -9.31
C LEU A 167 0.08 -10.76 -8.96
N ASP A 168 0.27 -11.09 -7.69
CA ASP A 168 0.00 -12.44 -7.17
C ASP A 168 -1.50 -12.76 -7.26
N GLU A 169 -1.84 -13.83 -7.98
CA GLU A 169 -3.22 -14.23 -8.26
C GLU A 169 -3.98 -14.63 -6.98
N ASP A 170 -3.32 -15.33 -6.05
CA ASP A 170 -3.93 -15.74 -4.78
C ASP A 170 -4.26 -14.52 -3.91
N VAL A 171 -3.37 -13.54 -3.86
CA VAL A 171 -3.60 -12.27 -3.14
C VAL A 171 -4.75 -11.48 -3.79
N MET A 172 -4.78 -11.42 -5.12
CA MET A 172 -5.83 -10.75 -5.88
C MET A 172 -7.21 -11.40 -5.66
N ASP A 173 -7.28 -12.72 -5.70
CA ASP A 173 -8.52 -13.47 -5.49
C ASP A 173 -9.05 -13.33 -4.06
N ARG A 174 -8.16 -13.33 -3.08
CA ARG A 174 -8.53 -13.07 -1.68
C ARG A 174 -9.03 -11.63 -1.51
N ALA A 175 -8.34 -10.66 -2.08
CA ALA A 175 -8.74 -9.25 -2.04
C ALA A 175 -10.13 -9.05 -2.67
N LEU A 176 -10.36 -9.69 -3.82
CA LEU A 176 -11.66 -9.66 -4.50
C LEU A 176 -12.79 -10.22 -3.64
N ARG A 177 -12.58 -11.37 -2.99
CA ARG A 177 -13.58 -11.97 -2.08
C ARG A 177 -13.90 -11.04 -0.92
N TYR A 178 -12.90 -10.49 -0.22
CA TYR A 178 -13.14 -9.55 0.87
C TYR A 178 -13.94 -8.33 0.43
N ILE A 179 -13.62 -7.75 -0.74
CA ILE A 179 -14.35 -6.59 -1.29
C ILE A 179 -15.81 -6.95 -1.60
N GLN A 180 -16.05 -8.12 -2.20
CA GLN A 180 -17.41 -8.56 -2.57
C GLN A 180 -18.29 -8.85 -1.35
N GLU A 181 -17.71 -9.35 -0.27
CA GLU A 181 -18.41 -9.73 0.97
C GLU A 181 -18.56 -8.55 1.94
N ALA A 182 -17.84 -7.44 1.71
CA ALA A 182 -17.87 -6.28 2.61
C ALA A 182 -19.24 -5.61 2.67
N ASP A 183 -19.71 -5.28 3.86
CA ASP A 183 -20.86 -4.38 4.06
C ASP A 183 -20.45 -2.90 3.99
N MET A 184 -19.16 -2.61 4.23
CA MET A 184 -18.56 -1.29 4.08
C MET A 184 -17.16 -1.39 3.46
N LEU A 185 -16.91 -0.58 2.43
CA LEU A 185 -15.59 -0.42 1.83
C LEU A 185 -15.08 0.99 2.10
N ILE A 186 -13.92 1.08 2.74
CA ILE A 186 -13.21 2.35 2.93
C ILE A 186 -12.02 2.39 1.97
N ILE A 187 -12.01 3.37 1.08
CA ILE A 187 -10.88 3.65 0.19
C ILE A 187 -10.11 4.83 0.77
N GLY A 188 -8.81 4.67 1.00
CA GLY A 188 -8.01 5.70 1.64
C GLY A 188 -6.61 5.89 1.07
N GLY A 189 -6.15 7.15 0.99
CA GLY A 189 -4.78 7.48 0.61
C GLY A 189 -4.35 6.94 -0.76
N THR A 190 -5.26 6.88 -1.73
CA THR A 190 -4.96 6.37 -3.07
C THR A 190 -5.61 7.22 -4.16
N SER A 191 -4.90 7.41 -5.27
CA SER A 191 -5.44 8.06 -6.46
C SER A 191 -6.30 7.14 -7.34
N LEU A 192 -6.32 5.83 -7.08
CA LEU A 192 -7.01 4.79 -7.88
C LEU A 192 -6.66 4.79 -9.38
N VAL A 193 -5.40 5.04 -9.72
CA VAL A 193 -4.92 5.07 -11.12
C VAL A 193 -3.99 3.92 -11.48
N VAL A 194 -3.53 3.12 -10.51
CA VAL A 194 -2.62 1.99 -10.74
C VAL A 194 -3.42 0.71 -10.93
N TYR A 195 -3.46 0.23 -12.16
CA TYR A 195 -4.12 -1.03 -12.53
C TYR A 195 -3.12 -2.19 -12.52
N PRO A 196 -3.59 -3.44 -12.22
CA PRO A 196 -4.98 -3.86 -12.03
C PRO A 196 -5.56 -3.57 -10.64
N ALA A 197 -4.75 -3.21 -9.63
CA ALA A 197 -5.17 -3.02 -8.24
C ALA A 197 -6.37 -2.07 -8.09
N ALA A 198 -6.34 -0.90 -8.75
CA ALA A 198 -7.43 0.08 -8.72
C ALA A 198 -8.77 -0.48 -9.27
N GLY A 199 -8.71 -1.51 -10.12
CA GLY A 199 -9.89 -2.15 -10.68
C GLY A 199 -10.71 -2.95 -9.67
N LEU A 200 -10.08 -3.42 -8.58
CA LEU A 200 -10.73 -4.25 -7.55
C LEU A 200 -11.90 -3.55 -6.88
N VAL A 201 -11.84 -2.25 -6.66
CA VAL A 201 -12.90 -1.49 -5.98
C VAL A 201 -14.24 -1.53 -6.71
N ARG A 202 -14.24 -1.79 -8.03
CA ARG A 202 -15.46 -1.90 -8.85
C ARG A 202 -16.28 -3.15 -8.54
N TYR A 203 -15.71 -4.13 -7.86
CA TYR A 203 -16.39 -5.36 -7.47
C TYR A 203 -17.14 -5.24 -6.13
N TYR A 204 -17.02 -4.11 -5.44
CA TYR A 204 -17.81 -3.83 -4.25
C TYR A 204 -19.30 -3.80 -4.59
N ARG A 205 -20.11 -4.47 -3.77
CA ARG A 205 -21.57 -4.64 -3.96
C ARG A 205 -22.40 -4.03 -2.83
N GLY A 206 -21.73 -3.53 -1.79
CA GLY A 206 -22.39 -2.94 -0.62
C GLY A 206 -22.95 -1.54 -0.89
N ARG A 207 -23.47 -0.93 0.18
CA ARG A 207 -24.11 0.40 0.16
C ARG A 207 -23.42 1.41 1.10
N LYS A 208 -22.16 1.15 1.48
CA LYS A 208 -21.41 2.02 2.39
C LYS A 208 -19.99 2.17 1.82
N LEU A 209 -19.87 2.89 0.70
CA LEU A 209 -18.61 3.20 0.08
C LEU A 209 -18.09 4.55 0.58
N VAL A 210 -16.96 4.54 1.25
CA VAL A 210 -16.34 5.75 1.80
C VAL A 210 -14.99 5.99 1.13
N VAL A 211 -14.73 7.24 0.76
CA VAL A 211 -13.42 7.69 0.25
C VAL A 211 -12.84 8.71 1.20
N ILE A 212 -11.61 8.46 1.66
CA ILE A 212 -10.83 9.40 2.50
C ILE A 212 -9.51 9.65 1.77
N ASN A 213 -9.36 10.80 1.15
CA ASN A 213 -8.16 11.11 0.37
C ASN A 213 -7.86 12.61 0.40
N LYS A 214 -6.59 12.97 0.36
CA LYS A 214 -6.18 14.36 0.17
C LYS A 214 -6.15 14.63 -1.34
N GLY A 215 -7.08 15.49 -1.80
CA GLY A 215 -7.25 15.78 -3.22
C GLY A 215 -8.11 14.75 -3.97
N THR A 216 -8.20 14.92 -5.29
CA THR A 216 -9.10 14.15 -6.15
C THR A 216 -8.68 12.69 -6.30
N VAL A 217 -9.66 11.80 -6.31
CA VAL A 217 -9.51 10.41 -6.74
C VAL A 217 -9.78 10.33 -8.24
N GLY A 218 -8.93 9.66 -8.98
CA GLY A 218 -8.96 9.64 -10.47
C GLY A 218 -10.13 8.88 -11.09
N ALA A 219 -10.99 8.26 -10.28
CA ALA A 219 -12.20 7.57 -10.73
C ALA A 219 -13.40 8.00 -9.90
N ASP A 220 -14.53 8.28 -10.57
CA ASP A 220 -15.82 8.37 -9.89
C ASP A 220 -16.25 6.95 -9.51
N VAL A 221 -16.16 6.66 -8.20
CA VAL A 221 -16.50 5.34 -7.66
C VAL A 221 -17.92 5.31 -7.08
N GLY A 222 -18.69 6.41 -7.18
CA GLY A 222 -20.03 6.51 -6.62
C GLY A 222 -20.06 6.40 -5.10
N ALA A 223 -19.14 7.08 -4.41
CA ALA A 223 -19.00 6.99 -2.97
C ALA A 223 -20.19 7.64 -2.22
N ASP A 224 -20.66 6.99 -1.16
CA ASP A 224 -21.72 7.50 -0.27
C ASP A 224 -21.20 8.62 0.66
N LEU A 225 -19.89 8.64 0.90
CA LEU A 225 -19.21 9.66 1.68
C LEU A 225 -17.79 9.88 1.13
N VAL A 226 -17.48 11.14 0.85
CA VAL A 226 -16.12 11.57 0.48
C VAL A 226 -15.62 12.56 1.50
N ILE A 227 -14.45 12.30 2.07
CA ILE A 227 -13.77 13.18 3.03
C ILE A 227 -12.43 13.60 2.43
N ASP A 228 -12.28 14.89 2.14
CA ASP A 228 -11.00 15.46 1.72
C ASP A 228 -10.14 15.78 2.94
N GLY A 229 -9.06 15.04 3.11
CA GLY A 229 -8.14 15.25 4.22
C GLY A 229 -7.14 14.12 4.43
N PRO A 230 -6.12 14.36 5.29
CA PRO A 230 -5.16 13.34 5.69
C PRO A 230 -5.85 12.22 6.44
N ILE A 231 -5.63 10.98 5.99
CA ILE A 231 -6.40 9.83 6.48
C ILE A 231 -6.16 9.53 7.97
N GLY A 232 -4.94 9.75 8.48
CA GLY A 232 -4.66 9.55 9.90
C GLY A 232 -5.39 10.57 10.77
N GLN A 233 -5.46 11.84 10.33
CA GLN A 233 -6.24 12.87 11.02
C GLN A 233 -7.73 12.54 11.01
N VAL A 234 -8.26 12.09 9.89
CA VAL A 234 -9.68 11.70 9.76
C VAL A 234 -10.00 10.52 10.67
N LEU A 235 -9.25 9.42 10.55
CA LEU A 235 -9.53 8.20 11.31
C LEU A 235 -9.25 8.32 12.80
N SER A 236 -8.42 9.26 13.23
CA SER A 236 -8.20 9.53 14.66
C SER A 236 -9.43 10.10 15.39
N GLN A 237 -10.39 10.62 14.66
CA GLN A 237 -11.61 11.25 15.19
C GLN A 237 -12.83 10.31 15.24
N VAL A 238 -12.68 9.06 14.75
CA VAL A 238 -13.80 8.06 14.66
C VAL A 238 -13.80 7.02 15.80
#